data_9cd8cbca4a74b6fd6c987ea3f717b8de
#
_entry.id   9cd8cbca4a74b6fd6c987ea3f717b8de
#
_cell.length_a   1.000
_cell.length_b   1.000
_cell.length_c   1.000
_cell.angle_alpha   90.00
_cell.angle_beta   90.00
_cell.angle_gamma   90.00
#
_symmetry.space_group_name_H-M   'P 1'
#
loop_
_entity.id
_entity.type
_entity.pdbx_description
1 polymer ?
#
loop_
_entity_poly.entity_id
_entity_poly.type
_entity_poly.pdbx_seq_one_letter_code
_entity_poly.pdbx_strand_id
1 'polypeptide(L)'
;ACRGITGVSESSVEMNSGLQFYDGITTQEIQKILVKSASDLISLESPNYQFVASRLLLFAIQKQVFNTKWKDSEIYPHIKDILERNIDAGLYTKDIRKHYTDEELDKIDSYLRHSRDTEFTYAGLQQVVDKYLVQDRSTNKIFETPQFMYMLIAMTLFMKYDNGERLDYVKRYY
;
A
#
# COMPACT_ATOMS: atom_id res chain seq x y z
N ALA A 1 13.27 5.09 4.95
CA ALA A 1 13.23 4.05 3.90
C ALA A 1 14.44 3.12 3.94
N CYS A 2 15.65 3.63 4.19
CA CYS A 2 16.91 2.83 4.17
C CYS A 2 17.09 1.94 5.41
N ARG A 3 16.41 2.21 6.52
CA ARG A 3 16.60 1.50 7.78
C ARG A 3 16.45 -0.02 7.63
N GLY A 4 17.48 -0.76 8.07
CA GLY A 4 17.50 -2.23 8.04
C GLY A 4 17.77 -2.85 6.65
N ILE A 5 18.11 -2.04 5.64
CA ILE A 5 18.54 -2.53 4.33
C ILE A 5 20.07 -2.37 4.23
N THR A 6 20.76 -3.45 3.90
CA THR A 6 22.22 -3.45 3.74
C THR A 6 22.62 -2.91 2.36
N GLY A 7 23.79 -2.25 2.29
CA GLY A 7 24.35 -1.78 1.02
C GLY A 7 23.65 -0.57 0.41
N VAL A 8 22.91 0.20 1.21
CA VAL A 8 22.23 1.44 0.77
C VAL A 8 22.63 2.60 1.68
N SER A 9 22.57 3.82 1.15
CA SER A 9 22.92 5.06 1.84
C SER A 9 21.80 6.08 1.71
N GLU A 10 21.37 6.68 2.82
CA GLU A 10 20.42 7.79 2.83
C GLU A 10 21.01 9.00 2.09
N SER A 11 22.29 9.33 2.36
CA SER A 11 22.98 10.44 1.72
C SER A 11 23.02 10.32 0.19
N SER A 12 23.14 9.09 -0.36
CA SER A 12 23.11 8.88 -1.81
C SER A 12 21.75 9.23 -2.39
N VAL A 13 20.66 8.87 -1.73
CA VAL A 13 19.31 9.23 -2.14
C VAL A 13 19.09 10.74 -2.02
N GLU A 14 19.55 11.35 -0.92
CA GLU A 14 19.44 12.80 -0.70
C GLU A 14 20.18 13.60 -1.76
N MET A 15 21.43 13.23 -2.04
CA MET A 15 22.23 13.92 -3.08
C MET A 15 21.58 13.81 -4.45
N ASN A 16 21.13 12.62 -4.82
CA ASN A 16 20.48 12.42 -6.13
C ASN A 16 19.15 13.14 -6.25
N SER A 17 18.37 13.24 -5.16
CA SER A 17 17.11 13.97 -5.12
C SER A 17 17.29 15.47 -5.02
N GLY A 18 18.26 15.93 -4.23
CA GLY A 18 18.50 17.37 -3.99
C GLY A 18 18.81 18.16 -5.25
N LEU A 19 19.44 17.53 -6.25
CA LEU A 19 19.72 18.14 -7.56
C LEU A 19 18.45 18.43 -8.39
N GLN A 20 17.31 17.88 -8.00
CA GLN A 20 16.03 18.00 -8.73
C GLN A 20 15.03 18.92 -8.02
N PHE A 21 15.37 19.44 -6.82
CA PHE A 21 14.48 20.32 -6.07
C PHE A 21 14.59 21.78 -6.59
N TYR A 22 13.46 22.47 -6.58
CA TYR A 22 13.34 23.86 -6.97
C TYR A 22 12.33 24.60 -6.08
N ASP A 23 12.39 25.93 -6.08
CA ASP A 23 11.49 26.77 -5.27
C ASP A 23 10.03 26.60 -5.74
N GLY A 24 9.13 26.37 -4.78
CA GLY A 24 7.71 26.15 -5.05
C GLY A 24 7.32 24.71 -5.37
N ILE A 25 8.25 23.75 -5.30
CA ILE A 25 7.97 22.32 -5.48
C ILE A 25 6.93 21.85 -4.46
N THR A 26 5.98 21.04 -4.92
CA THR A 26 4.95 20.44 -4.06
C THR A 26 5.48 19.21 -3.32
N THR A 27 4.86 18.89 -2.18
CA THR A 27 5.21 17.66 -1.42
C THR A 27 4.96 16.38 -2.21
N GLN A 28 4.03 16.38 -3.16
CA GLN A 28 3.80 15.24 -4.06
C GLN A 28 4.93 15.06 -5.06
N GLU A 29 5.42 16.16 -5.63
CA GLU A 29 6.58 16.14 -6.53
C GLU A 29 7.85 15.71 -5.80
N ILE A 30 8.07 16.20 -4.57
CA ILE A 30 9.18 15.74 -3.72
C ILE A 30 9.11 14.22 -3.54
N GLN A 31 7.93 13.65 -3.25
CA GLN A 31 7.78 12.21 -3.10
C GLN A 31 8.11 11.45 -4.40
N LYS A 32 7.66 11.95 -5.56
CA LYS A 32 7.98 11.35 -6.87
C LYS A 32 9.48 11.39 -7.14
N ILE A 33 10.12 12.51 -6.86
CA ILE A 33 11.57 12.68 -7.03
C ILE A 33 12.33 11.69 -6.12
N LEU A 34 11.95 11.55 -4.85
CA LEU A 34 12.59 10.62 -3.93
C LEU A 34 12.47 9.16 -4.41
N VAL A 35 11.30 8.75 -4.87
CA VAL A 35 11.07 7.41 -5.43
C VAL A 35 11.96 7.21 -6.65
N LYS A 36 11.94 8.17 -7.58
CA LYS A 36 12.77 8.12 -8.79
C LYS A 36 14.26 8.08 -8.45
N SER A 37 14.73 8.95 -7.58
CA SER A 37 16.14 9.00 -7.18
C SER A 37 16.62 7.68 -6.56
N ALA A 38 15.80 7.04 -5.74
CA ALA A 38 16.12 5.73 -5.20
C ALA A 38 16.11 4.64 -6.28
N SER A 39 15.18 4.71 -7.24
CA SER A 39 15.12 3.73 -8.34
C SER A 39 16.30 3.88 -9.31
N ASP A 40 16.79 5.09 -9.55
CA ASP A 40 17.94 5.37 -10.42
C ASP A 40 19.27 4.83 -9.81
N LEU A 41 19.29 4.58 -8.50
CA LEU A 41 20.45 3.98 -7.80
C LEU A 41 20.45 2.44 -7.86
N ILE A 42 19.44 1.80 -8.42
CA ILE A 42 19.39 0.35 -8.57
C ILE A 42 20.42 -0.07 -9.63
N SER A 43 21.39 -0.89 -9.22
CA SER A 43 22.43 -1.43 -10.11
C SER A 43 22.77 -2.87 -9.71
N LEU A 44 23.64 -3.51 -10.51
CA LEU A 44 24.15 -4.85 -10.16
C LEU A 44 24.96 -4.83 -8.86
N GLU A 45 25.68 -3.75 -8.62
CA GLU A 45 26.51 -3.54 -7.41
C GLU A 45 25.65 -3.13 -6.20
N SER A 46 24.49 -2.51 -6.44
CA SER A 46 23.63 -1.96 -5.39
C SER A 46 22.17 -2.30 -5.61
N PRO A 47 21.80 -3.61 -5.68
CA PRO A 47 20.45 -4.05 -6.01
C PRO A 47 19.42 -3.69 -4.94
N ASN A 48 19.86 -3.48 -3.70
CA ASN A 48 18.97 -3.28 -2.56
C ASN A 48 18.27 -1.91 -2.55
N TYR A 49 18.68 -0.96 -3.41
CA TYR A 49 17.91 0.26 -3.61
C TYR A 49 16.50 0.00 -4.15
N GLN A 50 16.23 -1.16 -4.74
CA GLN A 50 14.87 -1.58 -5.12
C GLN A 50 13.90 -1.60 -3.93
N PHE A 51 14.38 -1.98 -2.73
CA PHE A 51 13.55 -1.96 -1.52
C PHE A 51 13.41 -0.55 -0.95
N VAL A 52 14.42 0.30 -1.11
CA VAL A 52 14.35 1.72 -0.72
C VAL A 52 13.31 2.44 -1.57
N ALA A 53 13.37 2.30 -2.90
CA ALA A 53 12.40 2.87 -3.83
C ALA A 53 10.98 2.36 -3.55
N SER A 54 10.83 1.05 -3.28
CA SER A 54 9.56 0.44 -2.91
C SER A 54 8.97 1.05 -1.64
N ARG A 55 9.77 1.19 -0.57
CA ARG A 55 9.29 1.78 0.70
C ARG A 55 8.90 3.25 0.55
N LEU A 56 9.61 4.01 -0.27
CA LEU A 56 9.25 5.41 -0.58
C LEU A 56 7.94 5.47 -1.37
N LEU A 57 7.74 4.57 -2.34
CA LEU A 57 6.49 4.46 -3.08
C LEU A 57 5.33 4.02 -2.16
N LEU A 58 5.56 3.01 -1.31
CA LEU A 58 4.57 2.56 -0.34
C LEU A 58 4.13 3.69 0.60
N PHE A 59 5.08 4.48 1.09
CA PHE A 59 4.77 5.64 1.91
C PHE A 59 3.91 6.67 1.17
N ALA A 60 4.18 6.92 -0.11
CA ALA A 60 3.36 7.81 -0.93
C ALA A 60 1.92 7.28 -1.08
N ILE A 61 1.76 5.96 -1.27
CA ILE A 61 0.46 5.29 -1.32
C ILE A 61 -0.27 5.43 0.01
N GLN A 62 0.37 5.09 1.13
CA GLN A 62 -0.23 5.18 2.46
C GLN A 62 -0.67 6.60 2.79
N LYS A 63 0.17 7.60 2.49
CA LYS A 63 -0.18 9.01 2.68
C LYS A 63 -1.42 9.39 1.88
N GLN A 64 -1.54 8.92 0.65
CA GLN A 64 -2.70 9.19 -0.20
C GLN A 64 -3.96 8.49 0.29
N VAL A 65 -3.85 7.21 0.67
CA VAL A 65 -4.99 6.36 1.07
C VAL A 65 -5.52 6.74 2.46
N PHE A 66 -4.63 7.02 3.41
CA PHE A 66 -5.00 7.26 4.82
C PHE A 66 -4.91 8.72 5.23
N ASN A 67 -4.42 9.59 4.35
CA ASN A 67 -4.14 11.00 4.68
C ASN A 67 -3.23 11.14 5.93
N THR A 68 -2.30 10.21 6.11
CA THR A 68 -1.44 10.12 7.28
C THR A 68 -0.22 11.04 7.16
N LYS A 69 0.29 11.49 8.31
CA LYS A 69 1.61 12.14 8.42
C LYS A 69 2.67 11.05 8.59
N TRP A 70 3.92 11.37 8.27
CA TRP A 70 5.06 10.44 8.43
C TRP A 70 5.13 9.75 9.80
N LYS A 71 4.80 10.48 10.88
CA LYS A 71 4.83 9.95 12.25
C LYS A 71 3.77 8.87 12.52
N ASP A 72 2.71 8.85 11.71
CA ASP A 72 1.54 7.99 11.89
C ASP A 72 1.52 6.86 10.84
N SER A 73 2.64 6.64 10.13
CA SER A 73 2.73 5.65 9.04
C SER A 73 2.58 4.18 9.48
N GLU A 74 2.68 3.91 10.79
CA GLU A 74 2.47 2.58 11.38
C GLU A 74 1.05 2.38 11.89
N ILE A 75 0.20 3.42 11.83
CA ILE A 75 -1.20 3.35 12.25
C ILE A 75 -2.06 3.09 11.01
N TYR A 76 -2.61 1.91 10.95
CA TYR A 76 -3.51 1.51 9.88
C TYR A 76 -4.95 1.64 10.33
N PRO A 77 -5.86 2.14 9.47
CA PRO A 77 -7.28 2.12 9.75
C PRO A 77 -7.79 0.68 9.79
N HIS A 78 -8.87 0.45 10.52
CA HIS A 78 -9.54 -0.84 10.56
C HIS A 78 -10.12 -1.19 9.17
N ILE A 79 -10.13 -2.48 8.79
CA ILE A 79 -10.64 -2.92 7.49
C ILE A 79 -12.08 -2.49 7.25
N LYS A 80 -12.91 -2.43 8.30
CA LYS A 80 -14.28 -1.96 8.24
C LYS A 80 -14.35 -0.52 7.73
N ASP A 81 -13.48 0.37 8.22
CA ASP A 81 -13.48 1.79 7.83
C ASP A 81 -13.08 1.95 6.35
N ILE A 82 -12.12 1.16 5.88
CA ILE A 82 -11.71 1.14 4.47
C ILE A 82 -12.84 0.61 3.60
N LEU A 83 -13.48 -0.47 4.03
CA LEU A 83 -14.58 -1.11 3.31
C LEU A 83 -15.76 -0.14 3.16
N GLU A 84 -16.24 0.43 4.27
CA GLU A 84 -17.38 1.33 4.29
C GLU A 84 -17.11 2.61 3.48
N ARG A 85 -15.96 3.24 3.70
CA ARG A 85 -15.55 4.43 2.93
C ARG A 85 -15.55 4.18 1.41
N ASN A 86 -15.03 3.05 0.98
CA ASN A 86 -14.91 2.74 -0.45
C ASN A 86 -16.25 2.24 -1.05
N ILE A 87 -17.12 1.65 -0.26
CA ILE A 87 -18.51 1.35 -0.65
C ILE A 87 -19.29 2.65 -0.84
N ASP A 88 -19.19 3.59 0.10
CA ASP A 88 -19.89 4.89 0.02
C ASP A 88 -19.40 5.73 -1.17
N ALA A 89 -18.13 5.61 -1.51
CA ALA A 89 -17.54 6.21 -2.71
C ALA A 89 -17.90 5.49 -4.02
N GLY A 90 -18.66 4.38 -3.96
CA GLY A 90 -19.03 3.59 -5.14
C GLY A 90 -17.88 2.79 -5.77
N LEU A 91 -16.79 2.61 -5.05
CA LEU A 91 -15.60 1.88 -5.51
C LEU A 91 -15.69 0.38 -5.26
N TYR A 92 -16.37 -0.01 -4.18
CA TYR A 92 -16.62 -1.40 -3.82
C TYR A 92 -18.09 -1.76 -3.91
N THR A 93 -18.39 -3.04 -4.14
CA THR A 93 -19.76 -3.54 -4.13
C THR A 93 -20.32 -3.56 -2.70
N LYS A 94 -21.58 -3.13 -2.54
CA LYS A 94 -22.32 -3.21 -1.27
C LYS A 94 -22.56 -4.65 -0.81
N ASP A 95 -22.48 -5.62 -1.70
CA ASP A 95 -22.76 -7.02 -1.38
C ASP A 95 -21.76 -7.60 -0.38
N ILE A 96 -20.49 -7.20 -0.44
CA ILE A 96 -19.48 -7.68 0.50
C ILE A 96 -19.86 -7.38 1.95
N ARG A 97 -20.42 -6.18 2.23
CA ARG A 97 -20.83 -5.77 3.58
C ARG A 97 -22.03 -6.56 4.13
N LYS A 98 -22.88 -7.07 3.25
CA LYS A 98 -24.06 -7.89 3.65
C LYS A 98 -23.65 -9.27 4.15
N HIS A 99 -22.50 -9.76 3.76
CA HIS A 99 -22.05 -11.12 4.07
C HIS A 99 -21.18 -11.20 5.34
N TYR A 100 -20.61 -10.10 5.81
CA TYR A 100 -19.71 -10.09 6.97
C TYR A 100 -20.29 -9.25 8.10
N THR A 101 -20.39 -9.84 9.31
CA THR A 101 -20.76 -9.13 10.54
C THR A 101 -19.59 -8.27 11.03
N ASP A 102 -19.84 -7.38 11.98
CA ASP A 102 -18.78 -6.55 12.56
C ASP A 102 -17.74 -7.42 13.31
N GLU A 103 -18.18 -8.45 14.03
CA GLU A 103 -17.30 -9.41 14.73
C GLU A 103 -16.42 -10.19 13.75
N GLU A 104 -16.93 -10.50 12.57
CA GLU A 104 -16.14 -11.14 11.52
C GLU A 104 -15.13 -10.19 10.91
N LEU A 105 -15.49 -8.92 10.72
CA LEU A 105 -14.56 -7.88 10.26
C LEU A 105 -13.44 -7.63 11.27
N ASP A 106 -13.72 -7.64 12.57
CA ASP A 106 -12.70 -7.55 13.62
C ASP A 106 -11.70 -8.73 13.55
N LYS A 107 -12.21 -9.94 13.32
CA LYS A 107 -11.35 -11.13 13.12
C LYS A 107 -10.50 -11.00 11.85
N ILE A 108 -11.09 -10.58 10.74
CA ILE A 108 -10.40 -10.39 9.47
C ILE A 108 -9.31 -9.33 9.62
N ASP A 109 -9.60 -8.22 10.30
CA ASP A 109 -8.62 -7.17 10.58
C ASP A 109 -7.40 -7.73 11.34
N SER A 110 -7.63 -8.62 12.31
CA SER A 110 -6.55 -9.28 13.06
C SER A 110 -5.64 -10.16 12.20
N TYR A 111 -6.07 -10.59 11.02
CA TYR A 111 -5.27 -11.38 10.08
C TYR A 111 -4.34 -10.51 9.24
N LEU A 112 -4.66 -9.22 9.06
CA LEU A 112 -3.86 -8.31 8.25
C LEU A 112 -2.41 -8.19 8.74
N ARG A 113 -1.48 -8.23 7.81
CA ARG A 113 -0.04 -8.13 8.04
C ARG A 113 0.54 -7.03 7.15
N HIS A 114 0.27 -5.78 7.49
CA HIS A 114 0.71 -4.61 6.70
C HIS A 114 2.21 -4.54 6.50
N SER A 115 3.02 -5.13 7.40
CA SER A 115 4.47 -5.23 7.24
C SER A 115 4.90 -5.94 5.96
N ARG A 116 4.09 -6.85 5.41
CA ARG A 116 4.36 -7.52 4.12
C ARG A 116 4.48 -6.53 2.96
N ASP A 117 3.83 -5.37 3.04
CA ASP A 117 3.95 -4.33 2.01
C ASP A 117 5.39 -3.80 1.89
N THR A 118 6.19 -3.90 2.96
CA THR A 118 7.60 -3.47 2.94
C THR A 118 8.55 -4.46 2.27
N GLU A 119 8.07 -5.67 1.94
CA GLU A 119 8.85 -6.75 1.32
C GLU A 119 8.81 -6.69 -0.22
N PHE A 120 7.93 -5.87 -0.80
CA PHE A 120 7.89 -5.69 -2.25
C PHE A 120 9.20 -5.10 -2.79
N THR A 121 9.62 -5.61 -3.95
CA THR A 121 10.56 -4.89 -4.80
C THR A 121 9.87 -3.69 -5.44
N TYR A 122 10.63 -2.69 -5.89
CA TYR A 122 10.06 -1.51 -6.55
C TYR A 122 9.21 -1.89 -7.78
N ALA A 123 9.74 -2.75 -8.66
CA ALA A 123 9.02 -3.20 -9.84
C ALA A 123 7.74 -3.97 -9.48
N GLY A 124 7.80 -4.83 -8.43
CA GLY A 124 6.64 -5.57 -7.95
C GLY A 124 5.54 -4.65 -7.41
N LEU A 125 5.90 -3.69 -6.56
CA LEU A 125 4.93 -2.73 -6.02
C LEU A 125 4.36 -1.83 -7.12
N GLN A 126 5.20 -1.35 -8.04
CA GLN A 126 4.76 -0.54 -9.19
C GLN A 126 3.73 -1.30 -10.04
N GLN A 127 3.96 -2.59 -10.30
CA GLN A 127 3.00 -3.42 -11.02
C GLN A 127 1.67 -3.56 -10.27
N VAL A 128 1.71 -3.72 -8.95
CA VAL A 128 0.49 -3.77 -8.12
C VAL A 128 -0.27 -2.45 -8.21
N VAL A 129 0.41 -1.33 -8.09
CA VAL A 129 -0.17 0.02 -8.23
C VAL A 129 -0.82 0.20 -9.60
N ASP A 130 -0.10 -0.11 -10.67
CA ASP A 130 -0.53 0.22 -12.03
C ASP A 130 -1.70 -0.65 -12.51
N LYS A 131 -1.78 -1.91 -12.01
CA LYS A 131 -2.72 -2.90 -12.56
C LYS A 131 -3.82 -3.33 -11.62
N TYR A 132 -3.59 -3.36 -10.32
CA TYR A 132 -4.47 -4.06 -9.39
C TYR A 132 -5.14 -3.18 -8.35
N LEU A 133 -4.46 -2.17 -7.79
CA LEU A 133 -5.07 -1.31 -6.78
C LEU A 133 -6.27 -0.54 -7.36
N VAL A 134 -7.33 -0.45 -6.58
CA VAL A 134 -8.48 0.40 -6.91
C VAL A 134 -8.04 1.86 -6.92
N GLN A 135 -8.22 2.49 -8.07
CA GLN A 135 -7.83 3.88 -8.30
C GLN A 135 -8.74 4.59 -9.27
N ASP A 136 -8.86 5.90 -9.11
CA ASP A 136 -9.42 6.78 -10.12
C ASP A 136 -8.40 7.02 -11.23
N ARG A 137 -8.65 6.48 -12.40
CA ARG A 137 -7.74 6.56 -13.57
C ARG A 137 -7.58 7.97 -14.13
N SER A 138 -8.51 8.89 -13.85
CA SER A 138 -8.43 10.27 -14.31
C SER A 138 -7.47 11.11 -13.45
N THR A 139 -7.43 10.83 -12.16
CA THR A 139 -6.63 11.57 -11.16
C THR A 139 -5.43 10.80 -10.65
N ASN A 140 -5.33 9.51 -10.96
CA ASN A 140 -4.39 8.54 -10.39
C ASN A 140 -4.49 8.45 -8.85
N LYS A 141 -5.66 8.76 -8.29
CA LYS A 141 -5.90 8.64 -6.85
C LYS A 141 -6.11 7.19 -6.48
N ILE A 142 -5.30 6.67 -5.55
CA ILE A 142 -5.35 5.31 -5.02
C ILE A 142 -6.22 5.30 -3.75
N PHE A 143 -7.02 4.24 -3.55
CA PHE A 143 -7.98 4.14 -2.45
C PHE A 143 -7.71 3.00 -1.48
N GLU A 144 -6.71 2.16 -1.75
CA GLU A 144 -6.34 1.02 -0.91
C GLU A 144 -4.83 0.75 -0.98
N THR A 145 -4.30 0.04 0.02
CA THR A 145 -2.93 -0.48 0.00
C THR A 145 -2.92 -1.95 -0.41
N PRO A 146 -1.77 -2.55 -0.78
CA PRO A 146 -1.72 -3.93 -1.24
C PRO A 146 -2.34 -4.94 -0.26
N GLN A 147 -2.10 -4.81 1.05
CA GLN A 147 -2.67 -5.77 2.01
C GLN A 147 -4.20 -5.67 2.09
N PHE A 148 -4.77 -4.48 2.02
CA PHE A 148 -6.23 -4.33 1.93
C PHE A 148 -6.77 -4.93 0.63
N MET A 149 -6.10 -4.70 -0.50
CA MET A 149 -6.49 -5.31 -1.78
C MET A 149 -6.53 -6.84 -1.68
N TYR A 150 -5.46 -7.48 -1.19
CA TYR A 150 -5.41 -8.95 -1.06
C TYR A 150 -6.50 -9.47 -0.14
N MET A 151 -6.71 -8.81 1.00
CA MET A 151 -7.78 -9.18 1.94
C MET A 151 -9.16 -9.05 1.31
N LEU A 152 -9.42 -7.97 0.59
CA LEU A 152 -10.71 -7.75 -0.09
C LEU A 152 -10.97 -8.76 -1.22
N ILE A 153 -9.91 -9.17 -1.94
CA ILE A 153 -10.01 -10.27 -2.90
C ILE A 153 -10.44 -11.58 -2.18
N ALA A 154 -9.75 -11.92 -1.09
CA ALA A 154 -10.08 -13.12 -0.30
C ALA A 154 -11.53 -13.06 0.21
N MET A 155 -11.93 -11.94 0.81
CA MET A 155 -13.29 -11.72 1.28
C MET A 155 -14.33 -11.87 0.15
N THR A 156 -14.07 -11.30 -1.02
CA THR A 156 -14.98 -11.36 -2.16
C THR A 156 -15.14 -12.78 -2.69
N LEU A 157 -14.06 -13.55 -2.77
CA LEU A 157 -14.08 -14.93 -3.25
C LEU A 157 -14.91 -15.84 -2.34
N PHE A 158 -14.82 -15.63 -1.03
CA PHE A 158 -15.44 -16.51 -0.05
C PHE A 158 -16.70 -15.95 0.63
N MET A 159 -17.19 -14.77 0.22
CA MET A 159 -18.34 -14.12 0.88
C MET A 159 -19.63 -14.97 0.88
N LYS A 160 -19.78 -15.88 -0.10
CA LYS A 160 -20.98 -16.76 -0.23
C LYS A 160 -20.82 -18.12 0.43
N TYR A 161 -19.66 -18.40 1.03
CA TYR A 161 -19.45 -19.65 1.77
C TYR A 161 -20.16 -19.59 3.13
N ASP A 162 -20.35 -20.78 3.74
CA ASP A 162 -21.01 -20.89 5.03
C ASP A 162 -20.23 -20.14 6.11
N ASN A 163 -20.95 -19.50 7.03
CA ASN A 163 -20.38 -18.68 8.10
C ASN A 163 -19.34 -19.42 8.96
N GLY A 164 -19.48 -20.76 9.15
CA GLY A 164 -18.54 -21.55 9.91
C GLY A 164 -17.17 -21.73 9.27
N GLU A 165 -17.09 -21.74 7.94
CA GLU A 165 -15.86 -22.04 7.19
C GLU A 165 -15.26 -20.82 6.50
N ARG A 166 -16.08 -19.82 6.23
CA ARG A 166 -15.72 -18.63 5.42
C ARG A 166 -14.46 -17.94 5.91
N LEU A 167 -14.34 -17.70 7.21
CA LEU A 167 -13.20 -17.01 7.79
C LEU A 167 -11.89 -17.79 7.68
N ASP A 168 -11.96 -19.12 7.76
CA ASP A 168 -10.78 -19.97 7.57
C ASP A 168 -10.30 -19.93 6.13
N TYR A 169 -11.20 -19.94 5.15
CA TYR A 169 -10.85 -19.77 3.73
C TYR A 169 -10.25 -18.40 3.47
N VAL A 170 -10.86 -17.32 3.98
CA VAL A 170 -10.32 -15.95 3.86
C VAL A 170 -8.91 -15.89 4.42
N LYS A 171 -8.69 -16.39 5.64
CA LYS A 171 -7.38 -16.40 6.29
C LYS A 171 -6.32 -17.20 5.52
N ARG A 172 -6.70 -18.34 4.96
CA ARG A 172 -5.78 -19.22 4.21
C ARG A 172 -5.42 -18.68 2.84
N TYR A 173 -6.34 -17.95 2.21
CA TYR A 173 -6.11 -17.38 0.90
C TYR A 173 -5.28 -16.08 0.97
N TYR A 174 -5.53 -15.26 2.00
CA TYR A 174 -4.75 -14.07 2.30
C TYR A 174 -3.31 -14.42 2.73
#